data_bc558e0d7dd80ad0f6768c71322050f0
#
_entry.id   bc558e0d7dd80ad0f6768c71322050f0
#
_cell.length_a   1.000
_cell.length_b   1.000
_cell.length_c   1.000
_cell.angle_alpha   90.00
_cell.angle_beta   90.00
_cell.angle_gamma   90.00
#
_symmetry.space_group_name_H-M   'P 1'
#
loop_
_entity.id
_entity.type
_entity.pdbx_description
1 polymer ?
#
loop_
_entity_poly.entity_id
_entity_poly.type
_entity_poly.pdbx_seq_one_letter_code
_entity_poly.pdbx_strand_id
1 'polypeptide(L)'
;MIFEDRKTCRRTEVCFRPFRDEDEKAFHGCIEDYYGEGYPYKQYLTPGFLSDKCRKGTMTILCGVTEKEDIISTSAVRFDTEFSGSGLMLLRVVKKAYQGMGIGTKQEEILLQSIQGRKGLLSLYADVMTHNTVSQQNLARQRFVLCGVRPMLYRAEVMLPGSAWPEGARLSQAVMCRREEVRDAGAFYCPEEHREVVKQIYGELGVNCRLESKGQSSTASKTVYSNQHDALHHTLIWVIQEVGKDFASLLAGLNLRAESTFLCYLNLKSTGAADAYRMLRQAGCFFTGLKPMNRSGEYMIMAYVGRRCIQNAGICLYPEGAWLLDYIHTQHE
;
A
#
# COMPACT_ATOMS: atom_id res chain seq x y z
N MET A 1 29.16 -2.69 -6.28
CA MET A 1 28.69 -4.03 -6.74
C MET A 1 28.55 -4.01 -8.25
N ILE A 2 28.94 -5.09 -8.93
CA ILE A 2 28.83 -5.18 -10.39
C ILE A 2 27.55 -5.91 -10.75
N PHE A 3 26.74 -5.30 -11.62
CA PHE A 3 25.52 -5.87 -12.18
C PHE A 3 25.70 -6.06 -13.69
N GLU A 4 25.13 -7.12 -14.23
CA GLU A 4 25.24 -7.45 -15.64
C GLU A 4 23.85 -7.59 -16.28
N ASP A 5 23.65 -6.90 -17.38
CA ASP A 5 22.47 -7.06 -18.22
C ASP A 5 22.61 -8.36 -19.01
N ARG A 6 21.73 -9.30 -18.75
CA ARG A 6 21.74 -10.62 -19.39
C ARG A 6 21.51 -10.61 -20.91
N LYS A 7 20.93 -9.53 -21.44
CA LYS A 7 20.63 -9.40 -22.87
C LYS A 7 21.78 -8.75 -23.64
N THR A 8 22.42 -7.75 -23.03
CA THR A 8 23.44 -6.94 -23.70
C THR A 8 24.86 -7.20 -23.19
N CYS A 9 25.01 -8.02 -22.13
CA CYS A 9 26.27 -8.25 -21.41
C CYS A 9 26.92 -6.97 -20.88
N ARG A 10 26.16 -5.89 -20.78
CA ARG A 10 26.65 -4.62 -20.23
C ARG A 10 26.84 -4.76 -18.72
N ARG A 11 28.02 -4.43 -18.25
CA ARG A 11 28.34 -4.39 -16.82
C ARG A 11 28.23 -2.97 -16.30
N THR A 12 27.65 -2.82 -15.11
CA THR A 12 27.50 -1.54 -14.44
C THR A 12 27.88 -1.72 -12.98
N GLU A 13 28.82 -0.92 -12.51
CA GLU A 13 29.14 -0.85 -11.10
C GLU A 13 28.17 0.12 -10.41
N VAL A 14 27.55 -0.35 -9.31
CA VAL A 14 26.57 0.41 -8.53
C VAL A 14 26.98 0.39 -7.06
N CYS A 15 27.06 1.57 -6.49
CA CYS A 15 27.18 1.79 -5.05
C CYS A 15 25.82 2.15 -4.48
N PHE A 16 25.39 1.46 -3.41
CA PHE A 16 24.18 1.81 -2.69
C PHE A 16 24.53 2.63 -1.46
N ARG A 17 24.04 3.86 -1.40
CA ARG A 17 24.30 4.77 -0.29
C ARG A 17 23.06 5.53 0.15
N PRO A 18 23.01 6.03 1.41
CA PRO A 18 21.96 6.93 1.84
C PRO A 18 21.84 8.16 0.94
N PHE A 19 20.63 8.68 0.83
CA PHE A 19 20.31 9.94 0.16
C PHE A 19 21.03 11.11 0.87
N ARG A 20 21.48 12.09 0.09
CA ARG A 20 22.06 13.35 0.52
C ARG A 20 21.24 14.51 -0.03
N ASP A 21 21.32 15.68 0.59
CA ASP A 21 20.54 16.86 0.17
C ASP A 21 20.83 17.26 -1.29
N GLU A 22 22.09 17.12 -1.73
CA GLU A 22 22.51 17.39 -3.12
C GLU A 22 21.95 16.42 -4.15
N ASP A 23 21.45 15.26 -3.72
CA ASP A 23 20.92 14.22 -4.61
C ASP A 23 19.51 14.56 -5.15
N GLU A 24 18.82 15.51 -4.54
CA GLU A 24 17.38 15.70 -4.74
C GLU A 24 16.99 15.85 -6.21
N LYS A 25 17.74 16.67 -6.97
CA LYS A 25 17.49 16.87 -8.40
C LYS A 25 17.69 15.57 -9.22
N ALA A 26 18.78 14.85 -8.96
CA ALA A 26 19.07 13.59 -9.64
C ALA A 26 18.08 12.48 -9.25
N PHE A 27 17.63 12.49 -8.00
CA PHE A 27 16.60 11.61 -7.49
C PHE A 27 15.27 11.85 -8.22
N HIS A 28 14.82 13.10 -8.35
CA HIS A 28 13.62 13.46 -9.12
C HIS A 28 13.73 12.99 -10.56
N GLY A 29 14.87 13.21 -11.22
CA GLY A 29 15.11 12.72 -12.57
C GLY A 29 15.04 11.19 -12.70
N CYS A 30 15.37 10.43 -11.65
CA CYS A 30 15.20 8.98 -11.66
C CYS A 30 13.71 8.58 -11.61
N ILE A 31 12.87 9.29 -10.86
CA ILE A 31 11.42 9.08 -10.81
C ILE A 31 10.77 9.45 -12.15
N GLU A 32 11.18 10.59 -12.72
CA GLU A 32 10.66 11.09 -14.01
C GLU A 32 11.03 10.19 -15.20
N ASP A 33 12.21 9.54 -15.18
CA ASP A 33 12.60 8.56 -16.20
C ASP A 33 11.59 7.43 -16.34
N TYR A 34 10.98 7.01 -15.23
CA TYR A 34 10.01 5.91 -15.20
C TYR A 34 8.58 6.39 -15.45
N TYR A 35 8.13 7.40 -14.70
CA TYR A 35 6.72 7.83 -14.65
C TYR A 35 6.42 9.02 -15.56
N GLY A 36 7.44 9.70 -16.08
CA GLY A 36 7.24 11.00 -16.72
C GLY A 36 6.56 11.98 -15.76
N GLU A 37 5.62 12.75 -16.26
CA GLU A 37 4.81 13.67 -15.45
C GLU A 37 3.69 12.97 -14.66
N GLY A 38 3.46 11.65 -14.88
CA GLY A 38 2.35 10.88 -14.30
C GLY A 38 2.53 10.46 -12.85
N TYR A 39 3.68 10.75 -12.18
CA TYR A 39 3.87 10.32 -10.80
C TYR A 39 2.83 10.98 -9.87
N PRO A 40 1.99 10.19 -9.15
CA PRO A 40 0.80 10.73 -8.48
C PRO A 40 1.13 11.50 -7.20
N TYR A 41 2.26 11.20 -6.55
CA TYR A 41 2.62 11.77 -5.26
C TYR A 41 3.57 12.95 -5.42
N LYS A 42 3.06 14.06 -5.97
CA LYS A 42 3.85 15.27 -6.31
C LYS A 42 4.65 15.85 -5.15
N GLN A 43 4.20 15.65 -3.89
CA GLN A 43 4.94 16.09 -2.71
C GLN A 43 6.37 15.54 -2.65
N TYR A 44 6.61 14.32 -3.16
CA TYR A 44 7.97 13.74 -3.19
C TYR A 44 8.88 14.35 -4.26
N LEU A 45 8.32 15.15 -5.17
CA LEU A 45 9.04 15.91 -6.18
C LEU A 45 9.14 17.40 -5.81
N THR A 46 8.66 17.79 -4.63
CA THR A 46 8.75 19.17 -4.13
C THR A 46 10.14 19.40 -3.56
N PRO A 47 10.88 20.45 -3.99
CA PRO A 47 12.21 20.76 -3.48
C PRO A 47 12.26 20.85 -1.94
N GLY A 48 13.25 20.23 -1.34
CA GLY A 48 13.47 20.21 0.11
C GLY A 48 12.59 19.21 0.89
N PHE A 49 11.58 18.60 0.26
CA PHE A 49 10.67 17.68 0.96
C PHE A 49 11.38 16.41 1.44
N LEU A 50 12.16 15.76 0.57
CA LEU A 50 12.89 14.53 0.89
C LEU A 50 13.96 14.78 1.96
N SER A 51 14.73 15.86 1.78
CA SER A 51 15.75 16.32 2.73
C SER A 51 15.17 16.58 4.13
N ASP A 52 14.03 17.25 4.21
CA ASP A 52 13.34 17.51 5.48
C ASP A 52 12.90 16.21 6.16
N LYS A 53 12.29 15.28 5.41
CA LYS A 53 11.85 13.98 5.94
C LYS A 53 13.02 13.11 6.42
N CYS A 54 14.14 13.10 5.71
CA CYS A 54 15.35 12.39 6.13
C CYS A 54 15.94 13.00 7.40
N ARG A 55 16.09 14.32 7.48
CA ARG A 55 16.61 15.04 8.67
C ARG A 55 15.74 14.82 9.91
N LYS A 56 14.42 14.76 9.75
CA LYS A 56 13.46 14.44 10.82
C LYS A 56 13.45 12.97 11.21
N GLY A 57 14.18 12.10 10.50
CA GLY A 57 14.18 10.65 10.73
C GLY A 57 12.85 9.97 10.45
N THR A 58 11.93 10.65 9.73
CA THR A 58 10.62 10.11 9.34
C THR A 58 10.66 9.37 8.00
N MET A 59 11.79 9.43 7.31
CA MET A 59 12.04 8.69 6.08
C MET A 59 13.50 8.21 6.03
N THR A 60 13.70 7.01 5.49
CA THR A 60 15.01 6.49 5.10
C THR A 60 15.00 6.27 3.60
N ILE A 61 15.97 6.83 2.90
CA ILE A 61 16.10 6.72 1.44
C ILE A 61 17.45 6.12 1.10
N LEU A 62 17.45 5.18 0.16
CA LEU A 62 18.65 4.59 -0.41
C LEU A 62 18.71 4.91 -1.91
N CYS A 63 19.86 5.37 -2.37
CA CYS A 63 20.15 5.64 -3.78
C CYS A 63 21.12 4.60 -4.32
N GLY A 64 20.87 4.09 -5.51
CA GLY A 64 21.85 3.31 -6.28
C GLY A 64 22.54 4.24 -7.27
N VAL A 65 23.85 4.36 -7.13
CA VAL A 65 24.68 5.38 -7.79
C VAL A 65 25.79 4.71 -8.60
N THR A 66 26.02 5.19 -9.82
CA THR A 66 27.14 4.73 -10.67
C THR A 66 28.46 5.38 -10.26
N GLU A 67 29.58 4.93 -10.83
CA GLU A 67 30.90 5.57 -10.65
C GLU A 67 30.92 7.06 -11.08
N LYS A 68 30.00 7.47 -11.96
CA LYS A 68 29.86 8.86 -12.40
C LYS A 68 28.94 9.70 -11.52
N GLU A 69 28.58 9.19 -10.33
CA GLU A 69 27.63 9.80 -9.39
C GLU A 69 26.19 9.95 -9.94
N ASP A 70 25.83 9.23 -11.01
CA ASP A 70 24.47 9.23 -11.54
C ASP A 70 23.56 8.35 -10.67
N ILE A 71 22.46 8.88 -10.17
CA ILE A 71 21.42 8.11 -9.50
C ILE A 71 20.62 7.34 -10.56
N ILE A 72 20.72 6.03 -10.52
CA ILE A 72 20.05 5.11 -11.46
C ILE A 72 18.93 4.30 -10.82
N SER A 73 18.89 4.26 -9.50
CA SER A 73 17.80 3.61 -8.76
C SER A 73 17.55 4.28 -7.41
N THR A 74 16.30 4.21 -6.97
CA THR A 74 15.81 4.80 -5.71
C THR A 74 14.94 3.81 -4.97
N SER A 75 14.98 3.83 -3.64
CA SER A 75 13.94 3.23 -2.79
C SER A 75 13.92 3.91 -1.43
N ALA A 76 12.75 3.94 -0.80
CA ALA A 76 12.56 4.61 0.48
C ALA A 76 11.59 3.86 1.39
N VAL A 77 11.71 4.10 2.70
CA VAL A 77 10.69 3.76 3.70
C VAL A 77 10.31 5.02 4.46
N ARG A 78 9.01 5.31 4.49
CA ARG A 78 8.42 6.40 5.28
C ARG A 78 7.78 5.83 6.53
N PHE A 79 8.02 6.45 7.69
CA PHE A 79 7.58 6.00 9.01
C PHE A 79 6.47 6.87 9.63
N ASP A 80 6.26 8.09 9.14
CA ASP A 80 5.17 8.97 9.55
C ASP A 80 3.88 8.68 8.78
N THR A 81 3.38 7.45 8.92
CA THR A 81 2.16 7.00 8.27
C THR A 81 0.94 7.21 9.18
N GLU A 82 -0.25 7.23 8.62
CA GLU A 82 -1.51 7.25 9.37
C GLU A 82 -1.70 5.99 10.25
N PHE A 83 -0.98 4.92 9.90
CA PHE A 83 -0.99 3.64 10.59
C PHE A 83 0.21 3.56 11.54
N SER A 84 0.03 4.00 12.77
CA SER A 84 1.08 4.07 13.79
C SER A 84 1.80 2.73 13.97
N GLY A 85 3.12 2.79 14.05
CA GLY A 85 3.98 1.62 14.17
C GLY A 85 4.26 0.91 12.84
N SER A 86 3.81 1.45 11.72
CA SER A 86 4.12 0.90 10.40
C SER A 86 5.05 1.81 9.59
N GLY A 87 5.82 1.19 8.68
CA GLY A 87 6.54 1.88 7.63
C GLY A 87 5.93 1.59 6.25
N LEU A 88 6.01 2.54 5.33
CA LEU A 88 5.57 2.38 3.95
C LEU A 88 6.78 2.42 3.02
N MET A 89 7.02 1.32 2.30
CA MET A 89 8.00 1.28 1.20
C MET A 89 7.44 1.99 -0.02
N LEU A 90 8.21 2.91 -0.57
CA LEU A 90 7.81 3.75 -1.69
C LEU A 90 9.03 4.22 -2.51
N LEU A 91 8.79 4.96 -3.60
CA LEU A 91 9.84 5.51 -4.46
C LEU A 91 10.80 4.42 -4.99
N ARG A 92 10.26 3.24 -5.27
CA ARG A 92 10.99 2.05 -5.71
C ARG A 92 11.10 2.07 -7.23
N VAL A 93 12.13 2.71 -7.73
CA VAL A 93 12.33 2.95 -9.16
C VAL A 93 13.75 2.56 -9.57
N VAL A 94 13.87 1.96 -10.75
CA VAL A 94 15.13 1.76 -11.48
C VAL A 94 14.94 2.38 -12.85
N LYS A 95 15.85 3.26 -13.27
CA LYS A 95 15.83 3.87 -14.61
C LYS A 95 15.73 2.80 -15.68
N LYS A 96 14.97 3.08 -16.74
CA LYS A 96 14.63 2.11 -17.81
C LYS A 96 15.85 1.39 -18.37
N ALA A 97 16.95 2.12 -18.59
CA ALA A 97 18.21 1.58 -19.12
C ALA A 97 18.92 0.55 -18.20
N TYR A 98 18.50 0.41 -16.95
CA TYR A 98 19.12 -0.46 -15.94
C TYR A 98 18.15 -1.50 -15.36
N GLN A 99 16.95 -1.59 -15.92
CA GLN A 99 15.97 -2.59 -15.50
C GLN A 99 16.39 -4.01 -15.92
N GLY A 100 15.90 -5.02 -15.21
CA GLY A 100 16.22 -6.43 -15.48
C GLY A 100 17.58 -6.91 -14.97
N MET A 101 18.44 -6.01 -14.47
CA MET A 101 19.77 -6.34 -13.94
C MET A 101 19.78 -6.81 -12.48
N GLY A 102 18.63 -6.80 -11.78
CA GLY A 102 18.55 -7.16 -10.35
C GLY A 102 18.89 -6.03 -9.38
N ILE A 103 19.19 -4.81 -9.88
CA ILE A 103 19.57 -3.64 -9.07
C ILE A 103 18.49 -3.30 -8.04
N GLY A 104 17.22 -3.22 -8.45
CA GLY A 104 16.11 -2.89 -7.56
C GLY A 104 15.94 -3.89 -6.42
N THR A 105 16.02 -5.20 -6.72
CA THR A 105 15.95 -6.25 -5.70
C THR A 105 17.08 -6.12 -4.67
N LYS A 106 18.31 -5.90 -5.15
CA LYS A 106 19.47 -5.74 -4.24
C LYS A 106 19.37 -4.48 -3.40
N GLN A 107 18.91 -3.38 -3.98
CA GLN A 107 18.68 -2.13 -3.27
C GLN A 107 17.65 -2.29 -2.15
N GLU A 108 16.53 -2.97 -2.44
CA GLU A 108 15.49 -3.26 -1.45
C GLU A 108 16.01 -4.11 -0.29
N GLU A 109 16.80 -5.16 -0.58
CA GLU A 109 17.46 -5.96 0.47
C GLU A 109 18.32 -5.10 1.41
N ILE A 110 19.14 -4.21 0.84
CA ILE A 110 20.02 -3.34 1.63
C ILE A 110 19.21 -2.33 2.44
N LEU A 111 18.15 -1.75 1.84
CA LEU A 111 17.26 -0.83 2.54
C LEU A 111 16.57 -1.53 3.72
N LEU A 112 16.05 -2.74 3.51
CA LEU A 112 15.40 -3.51 4.57
C LEU A 112 16.37 -3.88 5.70
N GLN A 113 17.63 -4.23 5.37
CA GLN A 113 18.68 -4.46 6.37
C GLN A 113 18.99 -3.20 7.16
N SER A 114 19.04 -2.03 6.51
CA SER A 114 19.38 -0.75 7.16
C SER A 114 18.34 -0.28 8.19
N ILE A 115 17.12 -0.74 8.09
CA ILE A 115 16.02 -0.40 9.02
C ILE A 115 15.66 -1.53 9.98
N GLN A 116 16.33 -2.68 9.87
CA GLN A 116 16.09 -3.83 10.73
C GLN A 116 16.32 -3.46 12.20
N GLY A 117 15.42 -3.89 13.08
CA GLY A 117 15.50 -3.57 14.50
C GLY A 117 15.13 -2.14 14.86
N ARG A 118 14.61 -1.34 13.92
CA ARG A 118 14.12 0.01 14.23
C ARG A 118 13.05 -0.06 15.32
N LYS A 119 13.33 0.62 16.44
CA LYS A 119 12.45 0.61 17.61
C LYS A 119 11.05 1.10 17.28
N GLY A 120 10.06 0.29 17.63
CA GLY A 120 8.64 0.62 17.45
C GLY A 120 8.09 0.40 16.06
N LEU A 121 8.88 -0.16 15.12
CA LEU A 121 8.43 -0.59 13.81
C LEU A 121 7.85 -2.00 13.91
N LEU A 122 6.54 -2.13 13.76
CA LEU A 122 5.81 -3.41 13.87
C LEU A 122 5.70 -4.11 12.53
N SER A 123 5.48 -3.31 11.47
CA SER A 123 5.25 -3.81 10.12
C SER A 123 5.78 -2.87 9.05
N LEU A 124 6.07 -3.42 7.88
CA LEU A 124 6.32 -2.68 6.65
C LEU A 124 5.22 -3.00 5.63
N TYR A 125 4.76 -1.98 4.96
CA TYR A 125 3.83 -2.09 3.84
C TYR A 125 4.50 -1.71 2.53
N ALA A 126 4.03 -2.34 1.47
CA ALA A 126 4.29 -1.91 0.10
C ALA A 126 2.98 -1.98 -0.68
N ASP A 127 2.52 -0.84 -1.18
CA ASP A 127 1.37 -0.76 -2.06
C ASP A 127 1.89 -0.84 -3.51
N VAL A 128 1.61 -1.96 -4.19
CA VAL A 128 2.19 -2.30 -5.50
C VAL A 128 1.10 -2.33 -6.56
N MET A 129 1.35 -1.71 -7.72
CA MET A 129 0.42 -1.81 -8.84
C MET A 129 0.18 -3.27 -9.23
N THR A 130 -1.09 -3.67 -9.34
CA THR A 130 -1.46 -5.06 -9.58
C THR A 130 -0.98 -5.60 -10.93
N HIS A 131 -0.78 -4.75 -11.94
CA HIS A 131 -0.20 -5.17 -13.21
C HIS A 131 1.33 -5.41 -13.15
N ASN A 132 2.00 -5.06 -12.05
CA ASN A 132 3.44 -5.28 -11.85
C ASN A 132 3.70 -6.52 -10.98
N THR A 133 3.45 -7.70 -11.53
CA THR A 133 3.64 -8.98 -10.83
C THR A 133 5.10 -9.25 -10.47
N VAL A 134 6.05 -8.73 -11.23
CA VAL A 134 7.50 -8.84 -10.93
C VAL A 134 7.82 -8.16 -9.61
N SER A 135 7.29 -6.94 -9.39
CA SER A 135 7.49 -6.23 -8.12
C SER A 135 6.82 -6.96 -6.94
N GLN A 136 5.64 -7.53 -7.15
CA GLN A 136 4.95 -8.34 -6.13
C GLN A 136 5.79 -9.58 -5.77
N GLN A 137 6.29 -10.34 -6.76
CA GLN A 137 7.15 -11.51 -6.53
C GLN A 137 8.46 -11.15 -5.80
N ASN A 138 9.09 -10.02 -6.15
CA ASN A 138 10.29 -9.55 -5.45
C ASN A 138 10.02 -9.28 -3.97
N LEU A 139 8.89 -8.66 -3.66
CA LEU A 139 8.47 -8.45 -2.27
C LEU A 139 8.15 -9.77 -1.56
N ALA A 140 7.45 -10.70 -2.21
CA ALA A 140 7.13 -12.00 -1.64
C ALA A 140 8.41 -12.77 -1.26
N ARG A 141 9.46 -12.74 -2.10
CA ARG A 141 10.78 -13.30 -1.77
C ARG A 141 11.42 -12.64 -0.55
N GLN A 142 11.07 -11.40 -0.25
CA GLN A 142 11.50 -10.66 0.93
C GLN A 142 10.53 -10.77 2.11
N ARG A 143 9.66 -11.81 2.09
CA ARG A 143 8.70 -12.16 3.14
C ARG A 143 7.56 -11.14 3.32
N PHE A 144 7.23 -10.39 2.28
CA PHE A 144 5.98 -9.65 2.27
C PHE A 144 4.84 -10.59 1.88
N VAL A 145 3.76 -10.52 2.63
CA VAL A 145 2.52 -11.29 2.44
C VAL A 145 1.49 -10.38 1.80
N LEU A 146 0.75 -10.88 0.82
CA LEU A 146 -0.39 -10.18 0.26
C LEU A 146 -1.53 -10.16 1.29
N CYS A 147 -1.95 -8.97 1.69
CA CYS A 147 -2.98 -8.79 2.70
C CYS A 147 -4.28 -8.22 2.13
N GLY A 148 -4.26 -7.63 0.95
CA GLY A 148 -5.45 -7.02 0.36
C GLY A 148 -5.20 -6.41 -1.01
N VAL A 149 -6.30 -5.88 -1.56
CA VAL A 149 -6.29 -5.11 -2.80
C VAL A 149 -7.00 -3.78 -2.58
N ARG A 150 -6.46 -2.73 -3.15
CA ARG A 150 -7.10 -1.40 -3.28
C ARG A 150 -7.60 -1.30 -4.73
N PRO A 151 -8.84 -1.68 -5.00
CA PRO A 151 -9.32 -1.82 -6.36
C PRO A 151 -9.57 -0.47 -7.01
N MET A 152 -9.29 -0.35 -8.29
CA MET A 152 -9.68 0.78 -9.14
C MET A 152 -9.34 2.16 -8.57
N LEU A 153 -8.16 2.28 -7.95
CA LEU A 153 -7.74 3.46 -7.19
C LEU A 153 -7.40 4.64 -8.09
N TYR A 154 -6.69 4.39 -9.20
CA TYR A 154 -6.16 5.44 -10.08
C TYR A 154 -6.73 5.36 -11.49
N ARG A 155 -6.93 6.50 -12.12
CA ARG A 155 -7.21 6.58 -13.56
C ARG A 155 -5.93 6.27 -14.33
N ALA A 156 -6.00 5.30 -15.26
CA ALA A 156 -4.81 4.81 -15.95
C ALA A 156 -4.16 5.88 -16.83
N GLU A 157 -4.97 6.69 -17.51
CA GLU A 157 -4.53 7.77 -18.39
C GLU A 157 -3.80 8.90 -17.64
N VAL A 158 -4.07 9.04 -16.34
CA VAL A 158 -3.40 10.03 -15.47
C VAL A 158 -2.11 9.47 -14.89
N MET A 159 -2.18 8.21 -14.44
CA MET A 159 -1.06 7.55 -13.75
C MET A 159 0.07 7.16 -14.71
N LEU A 160 -0.29 6.76 -15.92
CA LEU A 160 0.63 6.28 -16.96
C LEU A 160 0.27 6.94 -18.31
N PRO A 161 0.56 8.23 -18.48
CA PRO A 161 0.26 8.95 -19.72
C PRO A 161 0.90 8.27 -20.94
N GLY A 162 0.14 8.16 -22.03
CA GLY A 162 0.62 7.53 -23.26
C GLY A 162 0.70 6.00 -23.23
N SER A 163 0.21 5.35 -22.17
CA SER A 163 0.10 3.89 -22.12
C SER A 163 -1.08 3.38 -22.96
N ALA A 164 -1.02 2.10 -23.39
CA ALA A 164 -2.06 1.45 -24.18
C ALA A 164 -3.27 0.96 -23.35
N TRP A 165 -3.58 1.59 -22.22
CA TRP A 165 -4.76 1.25 -21.44
C TRP A 165 -6.04 1.72 -22.13
N PRO A 166 -7.14 0.94 -22.07
CA PRO A 166 -8.42 1.39 -22.56
C PRO A 166 -8.89 2.70 -21.90
N GLU A 167 -9.67 3.49 -22.61
CA GLU A 167 -10.28 4.71 -22.06
C GLU A 167 -11.11 4.40 -20.81
N GLY A 168 -10.95 5.20 -19.78
CA GLY A 168 -11.62 5.00 -18.48
C GLY A 168 -11.10 3.84 -17.65
N ALA A 169 -10.01 3.16 -18.07
CA ALA A 169 -9.38 2.11 -17.28
C ALA A 169 -8.88 2.66 -15.95
N ARG A 170 -9.00 1.83 -14.91
CA ARG A 170 -8.53 2.17 -13.57
C ARG A 170 -7.54 1.12 -13.06
N LEU A 171 -6.52 1.59 -12.41
CA LEU A 171 -5.44 0.78 -11.88
C LEU A 171 -5.69 0.48 -10.40
N SER A 172 -5.32 -0.72 -10.00
CA SER A 172 -5.45 -1.24 -8.63
C SER A 172 -4.09 -1.45 -8.00
N GLN A 173 -4.04 -1.49 -6.67
CA GLN A 173 -2.83 -1.80 -5.91
C GLN A 173 -3.04 -3.04 -5.03
N ALA A 174 -2.05 -3.92 -5.01
CA ALA A 174 -1.90 -4.97 -4.02
C ALA A 174 -1.30 -4.37 -2.74
N VAL A 175 -1.89 -4.67 -1.59
CA VAL A 175 -1.39 -4.29 -0.27
C VAL A 175 -0.57 -5.45 0.27
N MET A 176 0.74 -5.28 0.32
CA MET A 176 1.66 -6.29 0.84
C MET A 176 2.23 -5.84 2.17
N CYS A 177 2.31 -6.75 3.13
CA CYS A 177 2.77 -6.49 4.49
C CYS A 177 3.89 -7.45 4.89
N ARG A 178 4.92 -6.93 5.55
CA ARG A 178 5.96 -7.73 6.22
C ARG A 178 5.96 -7.40 7.71
N ARG A 179 5.98 -8.44 8.53
CA ARG A 179 6.13 -8.31 9.97
C ARG A 179 7.57 -7.95 10.32
N GLU A 180 7.77 -6.93 11.16
CA GLU A 180 9.09 -6.50 11.66
C GLU A 180 9.29 -6.88 13.13
N GLU A 181 8.21 -6.93 13.91
CA GLU A 181 8.26 -7.32 15.33
C GLU A 181 7.40 -8.55 15.57
N VAL A 182 7.89 -9.47 16.39
CA VAL A 182 7.13 -10.67 16.81
C VAL A 182 6.19 -10.28 17.93
N ARG A 183 4.90 -10.19 17.62
CA ARG A 183 3.84 -9.92 18.59
C ARG A 183 2.53 -10.53 18.14
N ASP A 184 1.63 -10.78 19.07
CA ASP A 184 0.26 -11.17 18.77
C ASP A 184 -0.58 -9.94 18.38
N ALA A 185 -1.48 -10.11 17.42
CA ALA A 185 -2.45 -9.07 17.06
C ALA A 185 -3.49 -8.84 18.16
N GLY A 186 -3.65 -9.81 19.05
CA GLY A 186 -4.65 -9.80 20.13
C GLY A 186 -6.04 -10.14 19.61
N ALA A 187 -7.07 -9.70 20.36
CA ALA A 187 -8.47 -9.91 19.99
C ALA A 187 -9.00 -8.74 19.18
N PHE A 188 -9.80 -9.04 18.14
CA PHE A 188 -10.52 -8.05 17.37
C PHE A 188 -11.75 -8.65 16.70
N TYR A 189 -12.72 -7.78 16.37
CA TYR A 189 -13.92 -8.19 15.66
C TYR A 189 -13.58 -8.71 14.25
N CYS A 190 -14.22 -9.81 13.87
CA CYS A 190 -14.16 -10.33 12.52
C CYS A 190 -15.53 -10.87 12.11
N PRO A 191 -16.13 -10.38 11.02
CA PRO A 191 -17.33 -10.98 10.46
C PRO A 191 -17.13 -12.46 10.19
N GLU A 192 -18.15 -13.29 10.44
CA GLU A 192 -18.03 -14.75 10.34
C GLU A 192 -17.62 -15.20 8.94
N GLU A 193 -18.20 -14.56 7.91
CA GLU A 193 -17.91 -14.83 6.50
C GLU A 193 -16.46 -14.58 6.10
N HIS A 194 -15.70 -13.75 6.85
CA HIS A 194 -14.31 -13.43 6.54
C HIS A 194 -13.29 -14.17 7.42
N ARG A 195 -13.74 -15.02 8.37
CA ARG A 195 -12.84 -15.63 9.36
C ARG A 195 -11.71 -16.45 8.73
N GLU A 196 -12.01 -17.25 7.74
CA GLU A 196 -11.00 -18.13 7.15
C GLU A 196 -9.95 -17.34 6.35
N VAL A 197 -10.37 -16.36 5.55
CA VAL A 197 -9.43 -15.50 4.83
C VAL A 197 -8.57 -14.66 5.78
N VAL A 198 -9.15 -14.15 6.87
CA VAL A 198 -8.41 -13.41 7.90
C VAL A 198 -7.39 -14.31 8.58
N LYS A 199 -7.77 -15.54 9.01
CA LYS A 199 -6.83 -16.51 9.58
C LYS A 199 -5.70 -16.85 8.62
N GLN A 200 -6.00 -17.03 7.34
CA GLN A 200 -4.97 -17.34 6.34
C GLN A 200 -3.96 -16.20 6.23
N ILE A 201 -4.39 -14.94 6.10
CA ILE A 201 -3.50 -13.77 6.04
C ILE A 201 -2.61 -13.70 7.29
N TYR A 202 -3.19 -13.82 8.49
CA TYR A 202 -2.41 -13.78 9.74
C TYR A 202 -1.48 -14.99 9.89
N GLY A 203 -1.90 -16.17 9.42
CA GLY A 203 -1.07 -17.37 9.39
C GLY A 203 0.14 -17.22 8.50
N GLU A 204 -0.03 -16.66 7.29
CA GLU A 204 1.08 -16.36 6.36
C GLU A 204 2.05 -15.30 6.93
N LEU A 205 1.53 -14.32 7.71
CA LEU A 205 2.36 -13.37 8.45
C LEU A 205 3.07 -14.00 9.66
N GLY A 206 2.68 -15.23 10.06
CA GLY A 206 3.17 -15.87 11.28
C GLY A 206 2.76 -15.13 12.55
N VAL A 207 1.54 -14.59 12.61
CA VAL A 207 1.00 -13.76 13.69
C VAL A 207 -0.22 -14.45 14.29
N ASN A 208 -0.25 -14.62 15.61
CA ASN A 208 -1.44 -15.10 16.28
C ASN A 208 -2.48 -13.98 16.40
N CYS A 209 -3.75 -14.34 16.23
CA CYS A 209 -4.87 -13.44 16.46
C CYS A 209 -6.05 -14.21 17.06
N ARG A 210 -6.89 -13.51 17.85
CA ARG A 210 -8.15 -14.03 18.34
C ARG A 210 -9.30 -13.30 17.68
N LEU A 211 -10.07 -14.03 16.86
CA LEU A 211 -11.17 -13.47 16.10
C LEU A 211 -12.48 -13.58 16.91
N GLU A 212 -13.14 -12.44 17.10
CA GLU A 212 -14.39 -12.33 17.83
C GLU A 212 -15.54 -12.04 16.83
N SER A 213 -16.53 -12.92 16.76
CA SER A 213 -17.70 -12.74 15.87
C SER A 213 -18.76 -11.80 16.45
N LYS A 214 -18.76 -11.64 17.79
CA LYS A 214 -19.69 -10.72 18.46
C LYS A 214 -19.03 -9.36 18.61
N GLY A 215 -19.57 -8.37 17.92
CA GLY A 215 -19.16 -6.98 18.11
C GLY A 215 -19.78 -6.37 19.36
N GLN A 216 -19.14 -5.35 19.87
CA GLN A 216 -19.67 -4.49 20.92
C GLN A 216 -20.30 -3.25 20.27
N SER A 217 -21.36 -2.72 20.84
CA SER A 217 -21.94 -1.45 20.39
C SER A 217 -20.99 -0.29 20.70
N SER A 218 -20.98 0.72 19.83
CA SER A 218 -20.14 1.90 20.03
C SER A 218 -20.51 2.61 21.34
N THR A 219 -19.47 2.89 22.13
CA THR A 219 -19.57 3.73 23.34
C THR A 219 -19.20 5.18 23.06
N ALA A 220 -18.42 5.44 22.01
CA ALA A 220 -18.01 6.79 21.60
C ALA A 220 -19.19 7.59 21.00
N SER A 221 -19.29 8.87 21.34
CA SER A 221 -20.34 9.73 20.78
C SER A 221 -20.04 10.13 19.32
N LYS A 222 -18.75 10.31 19.00
CA LYS A 222 -18.27 10.72 17.67
C LYS A 222 -17.27 9.74 17.09
N THR A 223 -17.34 9.57 15.79
CA THR A 223 -16.38 8.80 15.00
C THR A 223 -15.07 9.58 14.87
N VAL A 224 -13.96 8.90 15.17
CA VAL A 224 -12.61 9.43 14.94
C VAL A 224 -12.09 8.83 13.65
N TYR A 225 -11.87 9.69 12.66
CA TYR A 225 -11.39 9.27 11.35
C TYR A 225 -10.53 10.34 10.68
N SER A 226 -9.68 9.92 9.76
CA SER A 226 -9.07 10.78 8.75
C SER A 226 -9.65 10.48 7.38
N ASN A 227 -9.59 11.47 6.48
CA ASN A 227 -9.99 11.29 5.10
C ASN A 227 -8.98 11.89 4.15
N GLN A 228 -8.89 11.29 2.96
CA GLN A 228 -8.12 11.79 1.85
C GLN A 228 -8.99 11.75 0.61
N HIS A 229 -9.20 12.90 -0.02
CA HIS A 229 -9.91 13.01 -1.29
C HIS A 229 -8.90 13.32 -2.41
N ASP A 230 -8.85 12.44 -3.39
CA ASP A 230 -8.07 12.62 -4.61
C ASP A 230 -9.02 12.98 -5.76
N ALA A 231 -9.21 14.28 -5.98
CA ALA A 231 -10.13 14.80 -7.00
C ALA A 231 -9.70 14.40 -8.42
N LEU A 232 -8.39 14.25 -8.68
CA LEU A 232 -7.87 13.87 -10.00
C LEU A 232 -8.24 12.44 -10.36
N HIS A 233 -8.21 11.56 -9.37
CA HIS A 233 -8.56 10.16 -9.53
C HIS A 233 -10.00 9.84 -9.13
N HIS A 234 -10.77 10.81 -8.64
CA HIS A 234 -12.11 10.59 -8.09
C HIS A 234 -12.10 9.44 -7.06
N THR A 235 -11.21 9.54 -6.09
CA THR A 235 -11.03 8.53 -5.07
C THR A 235 -11.13 9.17 -3.68
N LEU A 236 -11.94 8.56 -2.81
CA LEU A 236 -12.07 8.94 -1.41
C LEU A 236 -11.57 7.80 -0.53
N ILE A 237 -10.72 8.11 0.43
CA ILE A 237 -10.18 7.15 1.41
C ILE A 237 -10.53 7.62 2.80
N TRP A 238 -11.14 6.75 3.60
CA TRP A 238 -11.36 6.94 5.03
C TRP A 238 -10.53 5.97 5.84
N VAL A 239 -9.94 6.45 6.93
CA VAL A 239 -9.31 5.61 7.96
C VAL A 239 -10.07 5.84 9.26
N ILE A 240 -10.89 4.88 9.64
CA ILE A 240 -11.72 4.92 10.85
C ILE A 240 -10.90 4.36 12.01
N GLN A 241 -10.52 5.21 12.95
CA GLN A 241 -9.75 4.84 14.14
C GLN A 241 -10.68 4.38 15.26
N GLU A 242 -11.81 5.10 15.46
CA GLU A 242 -12.85 4.75 16.43
C GLU A 242 -14.22 5.01 15.83
N VAL A 243 -15.13 4.04 15.96
CA VAL A 243 -16.51 4.16 15.47
C VAL A 243 -17.36 4.85 16.52
N GLY A 244 -17.98 5.97 16.17
CA GLY A 244 -18.93 6.70 17.02
C GLY A 244 -20.39 6.41 16.68
N LYS A 245 -21.29 6.87 17.54
CA LYS A 245 -22.75 6.76 17.33
C LYS A 245 -23.22 7.56 16.10
N ASP A 246 -22.44 8.52 15.65
CA ASP A 246 -22.67 9.36 14.48
C ASP A 246 -22.24 8.73 13.15
N PHE A 247 -21.64 7.52 13.18
CA PHE A 247 -21.10 6.88 11.97
C PHE A 247 -22.15 6.70 10.86
N ALA A 248 -23.37 6.32 11.21
CA ALA A 248 -24.47 6.18 10.25
C ALA A 248 -24.75 7.51 9.52
N SER A 249 -24.79 8.61 10.25
CA SER A 249 -25.03 9.95 9.70
C SER A 249 -23.87 10.42 8.82
N LEU A 250 -22.63 10.14 9.22
CA LEU A 250 -21.45 10.43 8.42
C LEU A 250 -21.46 9.67 7.09
N LEU A 251 -21.76 8.35 7.15
CA LEU A 251 -21.81 7.51 5.95
C LEU A 251 -22.96 7.92 5.02
N ALA A 252 -24.13 8.25 5.56
CA ALA A 252 -25.27 8.74 4.78
C ALA A 252 -25.01 10.10 4.12
N GLY A 253 -24.16 10.93 4.71
CA GLY A 253 -23.71 12.20 4.14
C GLY A 253 -22.76 12.06 2.95
N LEU A 254 -22.20 10.87 2.70
CA LEU A 254 -21.34 10.61 1.55
C LEU A 254 -22.16 10.41 0.28
N ASN A 255 -21.80 11.13 -0.76
CA ASN A 255 -22.31 10.85 -2.10
C ASN A 255 -21.44 9.80 -2.80
N LEU A 256 -21.52 8.54 -2.37
CA LEU A 256 -20.72 7.45 -2.95
C LEU A 256 -20.92 7.30 -4.48
N ARG A 257 -22.07 7.74 -5.01
CA ARG A 257 -22.31 7.69 -6.46
C ARG A 257 -21.48 8.69 -7.26
N ALA A 258 -21.04 9.79 -6.63
CA ALA A 258 -20.17 10.77 -7.26
C ALA A 258 -18.72 10.30 -7.29
N GLU A 259 -18.33 9.42 -6.36
CA GLU A 259 -16.97 8.90 -6.30
C GLU A 259 -16.81 7.67 -7.20
N SER A 260 -15.69 7.61 -7.89
CA SER A 260 -15.34 6.44 -8.68
C SER A 260 -14.90 5.28 -7.82
N THR A 261 -14.21 5.57 -6.72
CA THR A 261 -13.74 4.58 -5.74
C THR A 261 -13.78 5.18 -4.34
N PHE A 262 -14.36 4.46 -3.42
CA PHE A 262 -14.26 4.74 -1.99
C PHE A 262 -13.57 3.57 -1.29
N LEU A 263 -12.58 3.88 -0.46
CA LEU A 263 -11.90 2.92 0.40
C LEU A 263 -12.11 3.31 1.86
N CYS A 264 -12.52 2.35 2.67
CA CYS A 264 -12.64 2.52 4.11
C CYS A 264 -11.73 1.51 4.83
N TYR A 265 -10.78 2.02 5.59
CA TYR A 265 -9.98 1.23 6.53
C TYR A 265 -10.71 1.26 7.88
N LEU A 266 -11.43 0.19 8.20
CA LEU A 266 -12.21 0.06 9.44
C LEU A 266 -11.36 -0.61 10.51
N ASN A 267 -11.11 0.08 11.63
CA ASN A 267 -10.43 -0.50 12.78
C ASN A 267 -11.28 -1.57 13.46
N LEU A 268 -10.88 -2.81 13.37
CA LEU A 268 -11.59 -3.97 13.91
C LEU A 268 -11.50 -4.07 15.45
N LYS A 269 -10.62 -3.28 16.08
CA LYS A 269 -10.52 -3.16 17.56
C LYS A 269 -11.43 -2.09 18.13
N SER A 270 -12.04 -1.26 17.27
CA SER A 270 -13.00 -0.25 17.72
C SER A 270 -14.28 -0.89 18.22
N THR A 271 -14.83 -0.37 19.32
CA THR A 271 -16.21 -0.64 19.69
C THR A 271 -17.12 -0.11 18.57
N GLY A 272 -18.17 -0.85 18.20
CA GLY A 272 -19.02 -0.49 17.05
C GLY A 272 -18.48 -0.93 15.69
N ALA A 273 -17.31 -1.60 15.59
CA ALA A 273 -16.79 -2.12 14.32
C ALA A 273 -17.78 -3.02 13.59
N ALA A 274 -18.53 -3.86 14.33
CA ALA A 274 -19.55 -4.74 13.77
C ALA A 274 -20.71 -3.97 13.14
N ASP A 275 -21.15 -2.89 13.79
CA ASP A 275 -22.22 -2.04 13.28
C ASP A 275 -21.74 -1.29 12.04
N ALA A 276 -20.54 -0.70 12.09
CA ALA A 276 -19.93 -0.01 10.96
C ALA A 276 -19.74 -0.92 9.75
N TYR A 277 -19.28 -2.16 9.96
CA TYR A 277 -19.16 -3.16 8.90
C TYR A 277 -20.50 -3.40 8.20
N ARG A 278 -21.60 -3.65 8.99
CA ARG A 278 -22.92 -3.87 8.42
C ARG A 278 -23.43 -2.65 7.62
N MET A 279 -23.22 -1.44 8.13
CA MET A 279 -23.59 -0.20 7.43
C MET A 279 -22.81 -0.02 6.14
N LEU A 280 -21.50 -0.31 6.12
CA LEU A 280 -20.68 -0.27 4.92
C LEU A 280 -21.14 -1.30 3.89
N ARG A 281 -21.48 -2.53 4.32
CA ARG A 281 -22.06 -3.55 3.43
C ARG A 281 -23.38 -3.08 2.81
N GLN A 282 -24.27 -2.50 3.61
CA GLN A 282 -25.56 -1.94 3.14
C GLN A 282 -25.36 -0.78 2.16
N ALA A 283 -24.28 -0.01 2.31
CA ALA A 283 -23.90 1.05 1.38
C ALA A 283 -23.24 0.53 0.09
N GLY A 284 -23.10 -0.80 -0.07
CA GLY A 284 -22.52 -1.44 -1.25
C GLY A 284 -20.99 -1.57 -1.18
N CYS A 285 -20.38 -1.35 -0.02
CA CYS A 285 -18.95 -1.66 0.16
C CYS A 285 -18.76 -3.17 0.35
N PHE A 286 -17.65 -3.69 -0.14
CA PHE A 286 -17.27 -5.09 -0.02
C PHE A 286 -15.86 -5.24 0.53
N PHE A 287 -15.58 -6.40 1.12
CA PHE A 287 -14.25 -6.73 1.66
C PHE A 287 -13.22 -6.86 0.55
N THR A 288 -12.06 -6.23 0.73
CA THR A 288 -10.94 -6.34 -0.21
C THR A 288 -9.62 -6.68 0.47
N GLY A 289 -9.62 -6.93 1.77
CA GLY A 289 -8.44 -7.37 2.49
C GLY A 289 -8.25 -6.71 3.84
N LEU A 290 -7.01 -6.74 4.30
CA LEU A 290 -6.60 -6.24 5.61
C LEU A 290 -5.40 -5.28 5.48
N LYS A 291 -5.26 -4.41 6.49
CA LYS A 291 -4.03 -3.69 6.81
C LYS A 291 -3.66 -4.02 8.25
N PRO A 292 -3.02 -5.19 8.47
CA PRO A 292 -2.77 -5.75 9.79
C PRO A 292 -1.55 -5.14 10.47
N MET A 293 -1.31 -5.49 11.74
CA MET A 293 -0.06 -5.20 12.45
C MET A 293 0.23 -3.70 12.62
N ASN A 294 -0.79 -2.92 13.02
CA ASN A 294 -0.62 -1.52 13.36
C ASN A 294 -0.77 -1.31 14.87
N ARG A 295 -0.06 -0.33 15.42
CA ARG A 295 -0.19 0.00 16.84
C ARG A 295 -1.58 0.56 17.17
N SER A 296 -2.15 1.32 16.24
CA SER A 296 -3.46 1.94 16.39
C SER A 296 -4.62 0.96 16.22
N GLY A 297 -4.41 -0.22 15.63
CA GLY A 297 -5.47 -1.20 15.41
C GLY A 297 -5.15 -2.24 14.35
N GLU A 298 -6.12 -3.10 14.09
CA GLU A 298 -6.14 -4.04 12.97
C GLU A 298 -7.23 -3.58 12.02
N TYR A 299 -6.89 -3.30 10.76
CA TYR A 299 -7.81 -2.64 9.85
C TYR A 299 -8.31 -3.58 8.75
N MET A 300 -9.61 -3.61 8.56
CA MET A 300 -10.25 -4.20 7.39
C MET A 300 -10.33 -3.18 6.27
N ILE A 301 -10.03 -3.59 5.05
CA ILE A 301 -10.19 -2.75 3.87
C ILE A 301 -11.53 -3.09 3.23
N MET A 302 -12.42 -2.10 3.19
CA MET A 302 -13.71 -2.16 2.50
C MET A 302 -13.68 -1.21 1.31
N ALA A 303 -14.18 -1.65 0.16
CA ALA A 303 -14.18 -0.84 -1.06
C ALA A 303 -15.58 -0.68 -1.63
N TYR A 304 -15.84 0.48 -2.24
CA TYR A 304 -16.96 0.73 -3.15
C TYR A 304 -16.38 1.22 -4.48
N VAL A 305 -16.77 0.60 -5.58
CA VAL A 305 -16.24 0.93 -6.92
C VAL A 305 -17.34 1.37 -7.91
N GLY A 306 -18.46 1.82 -7.37
CA GLY A 306 -19.62 2.20 -8.17
C GLY A 306 -20.28 0.98 -8.83
N ARG A 307 -20.71 1.17 -10.07
CA ARG A 307 -21.33 0.09 -10.89
C ARG A 307 -20.31 -0.71 -11.71
N ARG A 308 -19.01 -0.56 -11.42
CA ARG A 308 -17.96 -1.26 -12.17
C ARG A 308 -17.83 -2.69 -11.70
N CYS A 309 -17.61 -3.59 -12.64
CA CYS A 309 -17.30 -4.98 -12.33
C CYS A 309 -15.81 -5.11 -11.98
N ILE A 310 -15.50 -5.58 -10.79
CA ILE A 310 -14.11 -5.76 -10.34
C ILE A 310 -13.40 -6.86 -11.14
N GLN A 311 -14.12 -7.88 -11.65
CA GLN A 311 -13.57 -8.92 -12.50
C GLN A 311 -12.94 -8.34 -13.78
N ASN A 312 -13.45 -7.21 -14.27
CA ASN A 312 -12.95 -6.50 -15.46
C ASN A 312 -11.86 -5.47 -15.14
N ALA A 313 -11.41 -5.38 -13.88
CA ALA A 313 -10.44 -4.37 -13.46
C ALA A 313 -8.99 -4.64 -13.89
N GLY A 314 -8.72 -5.74 -14.60
CA GLY A 314 -7.36 -6.11 -15.00
C GLY A 314 -6.41 -6.30 -13.83
N ILE A 315 -6.92 -6.78 -12.69
CA ILE A 315 -6.12 -7.05 -11.50
C ILE A 315 -5.33 -8.34 -11.73
N CYS A 316 -4.01 -8.22 -11.74
CA CYS A 316 -3.09 -9.36 -11.80
C CYS A 316 -2.33 -9.46 -10.48
N LEU A 317 -2.42 -10.61 -9.83
CA LEU A 317 -1.62 -10.91 -8.65
C LEU A 317 -0.59 -11.98 -8.97
N TYR A 318 0.48 -12.04 -8.18
CA TYR A 318 1.43 -13.14 -8.30
C TYR A 318 0.75 -14.47 -7.92
N PRO A 319 1.23 -15.63 -8.44
CA PRO A 319 0.47 -16.88 -8.37
C PRO A 319 0.03 -17.28 -6.95
N GLU A 320 0.91 -17.11 -5.97
CA GLU A 320 0.63 -17.49 -4.58
C GLU A 320 -0.40 -16.56 -3.90
N GLY A 321 -0.67 -15.39 -4.49
CA GLY A 321 -1.68 -14.45 -4.00
C GLY A 321 -3.03 -14.53 -4.71
N ALA A 322 -3.16 -15.37 -5.75
CA ALA A 322 -4.37 -15.44 -6.57
C ALA A 322 -5.63 -15.80 -5.76
N TRP A 323 -5.50 -16.66 -4.76
CA TRP A 323 -6.60 -17.08 -3.87
C TRP A 323 -7.33 -15.90 -3.24
N LEU A 324 -6.61 -14.83 -2.88
CA LEU A 324 -7.23 -13.65 -2.27
C LEU A 324 -8.07 -12.88 -3.30
N LEU A 325 -7.64 -12.80 -4.54
CA LEU A 325 -8.42 -12.18 -5.61
C LEU A 325 -9.70 -12.95 -5.90
N ASP A 326 -9.61 -14.28 -5.96
CA ASP A 326 -10.78 -15.15 -6.14
C ASP A 326 -11.79 -14.92 -5.02
N TYR A 327 -11.32 -14.84 -3.77
CA TYR A 327 -12.19 -14.52 -2.64
C TYR A 327 -12.82 -13.12 -2.76
N ILE A 328 -12.04 -12.10 -3.12
CA ILE A 328 -12.56 -10.73 -3.29
C ILE A 328 -13.64 -10.69 -4.38
N HIS A 329 -13.48 -11.45 -5.46
CA HIS A 329 -14.50 -11.52 -6.52
C HIS A 329 -15.84 -12.04 -6.00
N THR A 330 -15.84 -13.03 -5.09
CA THR A 330 -17.08 -13.53 -4.49
C THR A 330 -17.77 -12.50 -3.58
N GLN A 331 -17.07 -11.48 -3.11
CA GLN A 331 -17.62 -10.45 -2.21
C GLN A 331 -18.31 -9.30 -2.95
N HIS A 332 -18.05 -9.18 -4.24
CA HIS A 332 -18.57 -8.09 -5.09
C HIS A 332 -19.85 -8.47 -5.83
N GLU A 333 -20.24 -9.74 -5.81
CA GLU A 333 -21.51 -10.22 -6.37
C GLU A 333 -22.70 -9.78 -5.51
#